data_7b6a8d3204bcc74d40a87e99122d0f8b
#
_entry.id   7b6a8d3204bcc74d40a87e99122d0f8b
#
_cell.length_a   1.000
_cell.length_b   1.000
_cell.length_c   1.000
_cell.angle_alpha   90.00
_cell.angle_beta   90.00
_cell.angle_gamma   90.00
#
_symmetry.space_group_name_H-M   'P 1'
#
loop_
_entity.id
_entity.type
_entity.pdbx_description
1 polymer ?
#
loop_
_entity_poly.entity_id
_entity_poly.type
_entity_poly.pdbx_seq_one_letter_code
_entity_poly.pdbx_strand_id
1 'polypeptide(L)'
;EGSHSADQHPTAWPPGTTLAVKNLFFNVPARRNFLKKDSVEMSHIEETFRRITLIHHDIGFTLTHGGKMLYDLKAGSMLQRICGLFGQPMKERLFNVEEETDLVKIRGFVSRPEYSRKTRGEQYLFVNGRFIKHPALSAAVEKAYADLLPERSFPSYFIGLQVDPSRIDGNIHPTKTEVKFLDDHALFASLRSAVKRALGQSSLPT
;
A
#
# COMPACT_ATOMS: atom_id res chain seq x y z
N GLU A 1 28.46 -11.31 9.70
CA GLU A 1 28.45 -11.00 8.28
C GLU A 1 28.28 -12.27 7.46
N GLY A 2 27.47 -12.23 6.43
CA GLY A 2 27.09 -13.43 5.67
C GLY A 2 26.16 -14.33 6.47
N SER A 3 26.49 -15.63 6.57
CA SER A 3 25.72 -16.61 7.36
C SER A 3 26.11 -16.68 8.84
N HIS A 4 27.07 -15.86 9.26
CA HIS A 4 27.51 -15.82 10.66
C HIS A 4 26.73 -14.76 11.43
N SER A 5 26.09 -15.13 12.54
CA SER A 5 25.55 -14.18 13.50
C SER A 5 26.72 -13.55 14.27
N ALA A 6 26.74 -12.22 14.34
CA ALA A 6 27.66 -11.51 15.21
C ALA A 6 27.22 -11.64 16.68
N ASP A 7 28.14 -11.32 17.61
CA ASP A 7 27.89 -11.33 19.03
C ASP A 7 26.67 -10.47 19.40
N GLN A 8 25.83 -10.99 20.31
CA GLN A 8 24.70 -10.26 20.86
C GLN A 8 25.14 -9.53 22.12
N HIS A 9 24.96 -8.22 22.16
CA HIS A 9 25.24 -7.40 23.32
C HIS A 9 23.98 -6.68 23.80
N PRO A 10 23.72 -6.63 25.12
CA PRO A 10 22.70 -5.77 25.68
C PRO A 10 22.98 -4.31 25.32
N THR A 11 21.97 -3.59 24.87
CA THR A 11 22.09 -2.18 24.48
C THR A 11 20.98 -1.37 25.15
N ALA A 12 21.33 -0.24 25.74
CA ALA A 12 20.38 0.74 26.22
C ALA A 12 19.89 1.58 25.03
N TRP A 13 18.75 1.22 24.47
CA TRP A 13 18.12 1.89 23.34
C TRP A 13 16.64 2.10 23.61
N PRO A 14 16.03 3.17 23.09
CA PRO A 14 14.58 3.33 23.15
C PRO A 14 13.86 2.12 22.52
N PRO A 15 12.66 1.75 22.98
CA PRO A 15 11.90 0.64 22.40
C PRO A 15 11.74 0.79 20.88
N GLY A 16 12.11 -0.24 20.14
CA GLY A 16 12.07 -0.24 18.68
C GLY A 16 13.08 -1.19 18.05
N THR A 17 13.14 -1.17 16.73
CA THR A 17 14.05 -2.01 15.94
C THR A 17 14.75 -1.14 14.89
N THR A 18 16.07 -1.26 14.81
CA THR A 18 16.86 -0.66 13.73
C THR A 18 17.50 -1.76 12.90
N LEU A 19 17.30 -1.73 11.60
CA LEU A 19 17.90 -2.65 10.65
C LEU A 19 18.77 -1.86 9.68
N ALA A 20 20.06 -2.20 9.61
CA ALA A 20 20.98 -1.64 8.64
C ALA A 20 21.42 -2.71 7.65
N VAL A 21 21.19 -2.46 6.36
CA VAL A 21 21.65 -3.32 5.25
C VAL A 21 22.81 -2.62 4.57
N LYS A 22 23.97 -3.25 4.58
CA LYS A 22 25.20 -2.70 3.98
C LYS A 22 25.79 -3.69 2.99
N ASN A 23 26.39 -3.18 1.91
CA ASN A 23 27.09 -4.00 0.91
C ASN A 23 26.29 -5.22 0.44
N LEU A 24 25.05 -5.00 0.03
CA LEU A 24 24.14 -6.07 -0.42
C LEU A 24 24.83 -6.94 -1.48
N PHE A 25 24.79 -8.28 -1.25
CA PHE A 25 25.42 -9.29 -2.11
C PHE A 25 26.95 -9.17 -2.24
N PHE A 26 27.65 -8.63 -1.24
CA PHE A 26 29.11 -8.53 -1.29
C PHE A 26 29.81 -9.88 -1.49
N ASN A 27 29.24 -10.94 -0.92
CA ASN A 27 29.74 -12.32 -0.97
C ASN A 27 29.03 -13.20 -2.04
N VAL A 28 28.17 -12.62 -2.86
CA VAL A 28 27.44 -13.35 -3.93
C VAL A 28 27.57 -12.58 -5.25
N PRO A 29 28.74 -12.63 -5.91
CA PRO A 29 29.03 -11.85 -7.12
C PRO A 29 27.99 -12.00 -8.23
N ALA A 30 27.47 -13.21 -8.44
CA ALA A 30 26.44 -13.46 -9.44
C ALA A 30 25.18 -12.63 -9.21
N ARG A 31 24.68 -12.56 -7.96
CA ARG A 31 23.52 -11.73 -7.61
C ARG A 31 23.82 -10.24 -7.69
N ARG A 32 25.03 -9.84 -7.29
CA ARG A 32 25.48 -8.44 -7.39
C ARG A 32 25.47 -7.93 -8.83
N ASN A 33 25.85 -8.76 -9.78
CA ASN A 33 25.85 -8.41 -11.20
C ASN A 33 24.44 -8.24 -11.81
N PHE A 34 23.40 -8.75 -11.14
CA PHE A 34 21.99 -8.55 -11.54
C PHE A 34 21.35 -7.32 -10.93
N LEU A 35 22.01 -6.63 -9.99
CA LEU A 35 21.50 -5.36 -9.45
C LEU A 35 21.47 -4.33 -10.58
N LYS A 36 20.38 -3.58 -10.61
CA LYS A 36 20.22 -2.43 -11.51
C LYS A 36 20.96 -1.21 -10.95
N LYS A 37 20.79 -0.06 -11.60
CA LYS A 37 21.35 1.20 -11.11
C LYS A 37 20.76 1.50 -9.71
N ASP A 38 21.54 2.10 -8.83
CA ASP A 38 21.16 2.41 -7.45
C ASP A 38 19.83 3.16 -7.34
N SER A 39 19.55 4.08 -8.27
CA SER A 39 18.27 4.79 -8.31
C SER A 39 17.07 3.89 -8.57
N VAL A 40 17.24 2.82 -9.37
CA VAL A 40 16.18 1.85 -9.66
C VAL A 40 15.95 0.94 -8.47
N GLU A 41 17.04 0.44 -7.85
CA GLU A 41 16.94 -0.38 -6.65
C GLU A 41 16.34 0.42 -5.49
N MET A 42 16.70 1.69 -5.35
CA MET A 42 16.11 2.57 -4.34
C MET A 42 14.61 2.76 -4.55
N SER A 43 14.16 2.91 -5.80
CA SER A 43 12.72 2.99 -6.11
C SER A 43 11.96 1.73 -5.69
N HIS A 44 12.56 0.54 -5.82
CA HIS A 44 11.97 -0.71 -5.36
C HIS A 44 11.91 -0.80 -3.83
N ILE A 45 12.96 -0.32 -3.16
CA ILE A 45 13.02 -0.25 -1.69
C ILE A 45 11.93 0.70 -1.18
N GLU A 46 11.84 1.90 -1.74
CA GLU A 46 10.81 2.87 -1.36
C GLU A 46 9.39 2.35 -1.59
N GLU A 47 9.15 1.69 -2.70
CA GLU A 47 7.84 1.11 -2.99
C GLU A 47 7.48 0.01 -1.97
N THR A 48 8.43 -0.84 -1.60
CA THR A 48 8.24 -1.86 -0.56
C THR A 48 7.99 -1.20 0.81
N PHE A 49 8.76 -0.17 1.13
CA PHE A 49 8.59 0.62 2.36
C PHE A 49 7.20 1.26 2.44
N ARG A 50 6.70 1.85 1.35
CA ARG A 50 5.35 2.43 1.27
C ARG A 50 4.28 1.38 1.55
N ARG A 51 4.38 0.20 0.96
CA ARG A 51 3.41 -0.91 1.17
C ARG A 51 3.35 -1.34 2.62
N ILE A 52 4.50 -1.50 3.27
CA ILE A 52 4.59 -1.91 4.67
C ILE A 52 4.04 -0.81 5.58
N THR A 53 4.48 0.41 5.38
CA THR A 53 4.14 1.52 6.29
C THR A 53 2.69 1.98 6.17
N LEU A 54 2.06 1.81 5.01
CA LEU A 54 0.63 2.09 4.83
C LEU A 54 -0.26 1.18 5.69
N ILE A 55 0.08 -0.11 5.78
CA ILE A 55 -0.67 -1.08 6.59
C ILE A 55 -0.42 -0.85 8.09
N HIS A 56 0.83 -0.56 8.46
CA HIS A 56 1.23 -0.36 9.85
C HIS A 56 1.34 1.12 10.18
N HIS A 57 0.26 1.87 9.90
CA HIS A 57 0.23 3.30 10.16
C HIS A 57 0.27 3.66 11.65
N ASP A 58 -0.07 2.73 12.53
CA ASP A 58 0.01 2.79 13.98
C ASP A 58 1.43 2.68 14.55
N ILE A 59 2.42 2.36 13.71
CA ILE A 59 3.84 2.26 14.08
C ILE A 59 4.62 3.40 13.41
N GLY A 60 5.59 3.98 14.12
CA GLY A 60 6.53 4.93 13.54
C GLY A 60 7.58 4.24 12.67
N PHE A 61 7.94 4.83 11.53
CA PHE A 61 8.96 4.31 10.62
C PHE A 61 9.90 5.41 10.16
N THR A 62 11.18 5.08 10.10
CA THR A 62 12.20 5.93 9.52
C THR A 62 12.94 5.18 8.42
N LEU A 63 13.18 5.80 7.29
CA LEU A 63 14.03 5.26 6.22
C LEU A 63 15.17 6.24 5.95
N THR A 64 16.40 5.72 6.04
CA THR A 64 17.60 6.48 5.70
C THR A 64 18.40 5.79 4.60
N HIS A 65 19.02 6.56 3.73
CA HIS A 65 19.91 6.07 2.68
C HIS A 65 21.16 6.97 2.58
N GLY A 66 22.34 6.37 2.66
CA GLY A 66 23.59 7.11 2.58
C GLY A 66 23.72 8.22 3.63
N GLY A 67 23.23 8.00 4.84
CA GLY A 67 23.21 9.00 5.92
C GLY A 67 22.12 10.06 5.80
N LYS A 68 21.36 10.10 4.70
CA LYS A 68 20.26 11.03 4.50
C LYS A 68 18.93 10.39 4.90
N MET A 69 18.15 11.08 5.71
CA MET A 69 16.77 10.67 6.04
C MET A 69 15.86 10.94 4.85
N LEU A 70 15.21 9.88 4.35
CA LEU A 70 14.23 9.94 3.27
C LEU A 70 12.81 10.07 3.80
N TYR A 71 12.50 9.33 4.87
CA TYR A 71 11.19 9.36 5.54
C TYR A 71 11.36 9.33 7.05
N ASP A 72 10.56 10.12 7.74
CA ASP A 72 10.32 10.08 9.19
C ASP A 72 8.80 10.10 9.42
N LEU A 73 8.22 8.91 9.54
CA LEU A 73 6.78 8.69 9.62
C LEU A 73 6.38 8.38 11.06
N LYS A 74 5.62 9.28 11.66
CA LYS A 74 5.09 9.05 13.02
C LYS A 74 3.92 8.05 13.00
N ALA A 75 3.69 7.37 14.11
CA ALA A 75 2.47 6.61 14.32
C ALA A 75 1.25 7.53 14.25
N GLY A 76 0.16 7.07 13.65
CA GLY A 76 -1.04 7.89 13.51
C GLY A 76 -2.14 7.22 12.70
N SER A 77 -3.06 8.00 12.16
CA SER A 77 -4.11 7.49 11.29
C SER A 77 -3.58 7.14 9.89
N MET A 78 -4.34 6.32 9.17
CA MET A 78 -4.01 5.99 7.78
C MET A 78 -3.89 7.24 6.89
N LEU A 79 -4.77 8.24 7.08
CA LEU A 79 -4.69 9.50 6.34
C LEU A 79 -3.42 10.28 6.65
N GLN A 80 -3.01 10.35 7.91
CA GLN A 80 -1.74 10.97 8.30
C GLN A 80 -0.55 10.24 7.67
N ARG A 81 -0.59 8.91 7.60
CA ARG A 81 0.42 8.11 6.95
C ARG A 81 0.48 8.37 5.44
N ILE A 82 -0.66 8.45 4.76
CA ILE A 82 -0.74 8.80 3.34
C ILE A 82 -0.14 10.19 3.11
N CYS A 83 -0.50 11.18 3.93
CA CYS A 83 0.07 12.52 3.85
C CYS A 83 1.59 12.54 4.10
N GLY A 84 2.08 11.74 5.02
CA GLY A 84 3.52 11.60 5.29
C GLY A 84 4.31 11.00 4.11
N LEU A 85 3.70 10.09 3.36
CA LEU A 85 4.31 9.43 2.21
C LEU A 85 4.21 10.23 0.90
N PHE A 86 3.05 10.87 0.66
CA PHE A 86 2.70 11.45 -0.64
C PHE A 86 2.47 12.97 -0.59
N GLY A 87 2.61 13.58 0.58
CA GLY A 87 2.48 15.01 0.79
C GLY A 87 1.14 15.45 1.39
N GLN A 88 1.18 16.56 2.10
CA GLN A 88 0.02 17.12 2.82
C GLN A 88 -1.21 17.39 1.94
N PRO A 89 -1.08 17.77 0.66
CA PRO A 89 -2.25 17.98 -0.21
C PRO A 89 -3.16 16.75 -0.35
N MET A 90 -2.67 15.55 -0.03
CA MET A 90 -3.49 14.32 -0.08
C MET A 90 -4.71 14.38 0.84
N LYS A 91 -4.63 15.13 1.94
CA LYS A 91 -5.75 15.30 2.88
C LYS A 91 -7.01 15.84 2.20
N GLU A 92 -6.87 16.78 1.29
CA GLU A 92 -7.99 17.41 0.58
C GLU A 92 -8.39 16.66 -0.70
N ARG A 93 -7.49 15.82 -1.20
CA ARG A 93 -7.67 15.10 -2.46
C ARG A 93 -8.37 13.75 -2.33
N LEU A 94 -8.62 13.31 -1.10
CA LEU A 94 -9.13 11.97 -0.83
C LEU A 94 -10.52 12.01 -0.20
N PHE A 95 -11.33 11.02 -0.57
CA PHE A 95 -12.55 10.66 0.13
C PHE A 95 -12.33 9.42 0.98
N ASN A 96 -12.94 9.39 2.16
CA ASN A 96 -12.97 8.19 3.00
C ASN A 96 -13.91 7.15 2.37
N VAL A 97 -13.47 5.89 2.38
CA VAL A 97 -14.28 4.74 2.00
C VAL A 97 -14.42 3.85 3.23
N GLU A 98 -15.64 3.61 3.64
CA GLU A 98 -15.95 2.69 4.72
C GLU A 98 -17.21 1.90 4.39
N GLU A 99 -17.11 0.57 4.52
CA GLU A 99 -18.21 -0.37 4.30
C GLU A 99 -17.99 -1.58 5.20
N GLU A 100 -19.04 -2.06 5.79
CA GLU A 100 -19.02 -3.31 6.54
C GLU A 100 -20.22 -4.15 6.13
N THR A 101 -19.94 -5.35 5.64
CA THR A 101 -20.91 -6.39 5.29
C THR A 101 -20.53 -7.70 5.96
N ASP A 102 -21.39 -8.70 5.89
CA ASP A 102 -21.07 -10.06 6.39
C ASP A 102 -19.91 -10.71 5.59
N LEU A 103 -19.63 -10.22 4.39
CA LEU A 103 -18.61 -10.75 3.50
C LEU A 103 -17.26 -10.06 3.67
N VAL A 104 -17.26 -8.74 3.85
CA VAL A 104 -16.03 -7.93 3.84
C VAL A 104 -16.20 -6.65 4.64
N LYS A 105 -15.12 -6.26 5.33
CA LYS A 105 -14.94 -4.90 5.83
C LYS A 105 -13.98 -4.16 4.92
N ILE A 106 -14.42 -3.02 4.41
CA ILE A 106 -13.67 -2.17 3.48
C ILE A 106 -13.36 -0.87 4.19
N ARG A 107 -12.09 -0.50 4.26
CA ARG A 107 -11.65 0.78 4.83
C ARG A 107 -10.53 1.36 4.02
N GLY A 108 -10.53 2.67 3.85
CA GLY A 108 -9.45 3.35 3.17
C GLY A 108 -9.85 4.66 2.54
N PHE A 109 -9.14 5.00 1.47
CA PHE A 109 -9.30 6.29 0.80
C PHE A 109 -9.22 6.12 -0.70
N VAL A 110 -9.98 6.94 -1.42
CA VAL A 110 -9.96 7.06 -2.89
C VAL A 110 -9.83 8.51 -3.29
N SER A 111 -9.15 8.80 -4.39
CA SER A 111 -8.98 10.18 -4.85
C SER A 111 -10.28 10.77 -5.36
N ARG A 112 -10.44 12.07 -5.22
CA ARG A 112 -11.47 12.83 -5.94
C ARG A 112 -11.19 12.74 -7.44
N PRO A 113 -12.22 12.69 -8.29
CA PRO A 113 -12.06 12.54 -9.75
C PRO A 113 -11.13 13.59 -10.39
N GLU A 114 -11.19 14.82 -9.92
CA GLU A 114 -10.39 15.95 -10.42
C GLU A 114 -8.87 15.79 -10.19
N TYR A 115 -8.47 14.89 -9.30
CA TYR A 115 -7.06 14.56 -9.02
C TYR A 115 -6.59 13.24 -9.65
N SER A 116 -7.36 12.74 -10.63
CA SER A 116 -6.95 11.56 -11.41
C SER A 116 -5.67 11.84 -12.22
N ARG A 117 -4.92 10.77 -12.50
CA ARG A 117 -3.61 10.84 -13.17
C ARG A 117 -3.61 10.11 -14.50
N LYS A 118 -2.77 10.57 -15.43
CA LYS A 118 -2.57 9.90 -16.74
C LYS A 118 -1.80 8.58 -16.63
N THR A 119 -1.14 8.33 -15.51
CA THR A 119 -0.41 7.09 -15.22
C THR A 119 -0.95 6.44 -13.96
N ARG A 120 -0.89 5.10 -13.91
CA ARG A 120 -1.17 4.36 -12.67
C ARG A 120 -0.07 4.64 -11.67
N GLY A 121 -0.40 5.33 -10.60
CA GLY A 121 0.53 5.76 -9.55
C GLY A 121 0.19 5.13 -8.22
N GLU A 122 -0.35 5.91 -7.30
CA GLU A 122 -0.68 5.48 -5.94
C GLU A 122 -1.94 4.58 -5.96
N GLN A 123 -1.76 3.31 -6.25
CA GLN A 123 -2.82 2.30 -6.26
C GLN A 123 -2.46 1.17 -5.31
N TYR A 124 -2.97 1.22 -4.08
CA TYR A 124 -2.66 0.29 -3.02
C TYR A 124 -3.91 -0.46 -2.56
N LEU A 125 -3.91 -1.77 -2.78
CA LEU A 125 -4.91 -2.70 -2.27
C LEU A 125 -4.27 -3.64 -1.27
N PHE A 126 -4.96 -3.85 -0.17
CA PHE A 126 -4.53 -4.75 0.89
C PHE A 126 -5.66 -5.72 1.24
N VAL A 127 -5.32 -6.97 1.44
CA VAL A 127 -6.25 -7.99 1.95
C VAL A 127 -5.65 -8.59 3.21
N ASN A 128 -6.39 -8.50 4.31
CA ASN A 128 -5.97 -8.98 5.62
C ASN A 128 -4.55 -8.52 6.01
N GLY A 129 -4.25 -7.24 5.79
CA GLY A 129 -2.95 -6.65 6.11
C GLY A 129 -1.82 -6.96 5.12
N ARG A 130 -2.12 -7.55 3.96
CA ARG A 130 -1.12 -7.88 2.95
C ARG A 130 -1.37 -7.12 1.65
N PHE A 131 -0.35 -6.49 1.10
CA PHE A 131 -0.42 -5.86 -0.22
C PHE A 131 -0.68 -6.92 -1.29
N ILE A 132 -1.65 -6.64 -2.16
CA ILE A 132 -1.99 -7.50 -3.29
C ILE A 132 -2.04 -6.72 -4.60
N LYS A 133 -1.78 -7.44 -5.69
CA LYS A 133 -2.05 -7.02 -7.07
C LYS A 133 -3.19 -7.88 -7.59
N HIS A 134 -4.35 -7.30 -7.78
CA HIS A 134 -5.52 -8.04 -8.23
C HIS A 134 -6.27 -7.25 -9.30
N PRO A 135 -6.12 -7.63 -10.59
CA PRO A 135 -6.70 -6.88 -11.71
C PRO A 135 -8.19 -6.64 -11.59
N ALA A 136 -8.95 -7.65 -11.14
CA ALA A 136 -10.40 -7.51 -11.00
C ALA A 136 -10.82 -6.57 -9.86
N LEU A 137 -10.10 -6.54 -8.73
CA LEU A 137 -10.34 -5.56 -7.67
C LEU A 137 -9.98 -4.14 -8.14
N SER A 138 -8.86 -3.98 -8.84
CA SER A 138 -8.49 -2.68 -9.45
C SER A 138 -9.56 -2.21 -10.45
N ALA A 139 -10.05 -3.12 -11.29
CA ALA A 139 -11.14 -2.84 -12.23
C ALA A 139 -12.44 -2.49 -11.51
N ALA A 140 -12.76 -3.10 -10.36
CA ALA A 140 -13.93 -2.76 -9.57
C ALA A 140 -13.86 -1.32 -9.03
N VAL A 141 -12.69 -0.89 -8.54
CA VAL A 141 -12.45 0.50 -8.13
C VAL A 141 -12.58 1.44 -9.32
N GLU A 142 -11.90 1.16 -10.43
CA GLU A 142 -11.92 2.02 -11.63
C GLU A 142 -13.34 2.14 -12.21
N LYS A 143 -14.11 1.04 -12.24
CA LYS A 143 -15.52 1.05 -12.68
C LYS A 143 -16.44 1.86 -11.77
N ALA A 144 -16.09 2.05 -10.50
CA ALA A 144 -16.88 2.92 -9.62
C ALA A 144 -16.80 4.38 -10.01
N TYR A 145 -15.71 4.79 -10.62
CA TYR A 145 -15.55 6.14 -11.16
C TYR A 145 -16.25 6.36 -12.49
N ALA A 146 -16.46 5.31 -13.29
CA ALA A 146 -17.15 5.33 -14.59
C ALA A 146 -16.93 6.67 -15.38
N ASP A 147 -18.00 7.44 -15.56
CA ASP A 147 -18.01 8.69 -16.34
C ASP A 147 -17.42 9.89 -15.60
N LEU A 148 -16.91 9.71 -14.39
CA LEU A 148 -16.33 10.79 -13.57
C LEU A 148 -14.86 11.10 -13.93
N LEU A 149 -14.17 10.17 -14.59
CA LEU A 149 -12.76 10.35 -14.96
C LEU A 149 -12.61 10.79 -16.42
N PRO A 150 -11.65 11.69 -16.69
CA PRO A 150 -11.22 11.93 -18.06
C PRO A 150 -10.68 10.65 -18.72
N GLU A 151 -10.78 10.58 -20.04
CA GLU A 151 -10.24 9.44 -20.79
C GLU A 151 -8.77 9.18 -20.45
N ARG A 152 -8.43 7.90 -20.32
CA ARG A 152 -7.07 7.41 -19.99
C ARG A 152 -6.52 8.02 -18.69
N SER A 153 -7.39 8.24 -17.72
CA SER A 153 -7.01 8.69 -16.38
C SER A 153 -7.31 7.61 -15.34
N PHE A 154 -6.49 7.58 -14.31
CA PHE A 154 -6.54 6.57 -13.25
C PHE A 154 -6.69 7.23 -11.88
N PRO A 155 -7.57 6.70 -11.01
CA PRO A 155 -7.69 7.20 -9.65
C PRO A 155 -6.52 6.70 -8.79
N SER A 156 -6.18 7.46 -7.76
CA SER A 156 -5.36 6.97 -6.65
C SER A 156 -6.27 6.36 -5.59
N TYR A 157 -5.82 5.27 -4.97
CA TYR A 157 -6.57 4.63 -3.89
C TYR A 157 -5.66 3.88 -2.92
N PHE A 158 -6.11 3.82 -1.66
CA PHE A 158 -5.47 3.18 -0.53
C PHE A 158 -6.55 2.41 0.23
N ILE A 159 -6.80 1.16 -0.14
CA ILE A 159 -7.96 0.39 0.33
C ILE A 159 -7.51 -0.90 0.99
N GLY A 160 -7.96 -1.10 2.22
CA GLY A 160 -7.84 -2.35 2.97
C GLY A 160 -9.15 -3.13 2.95
N LEU A 161 -9.06 -4.41 2.65
CA LEU A 161 -10.14 -5.38 2.69
C LEU A 161 -9.84 -6.38 3.81
N GLN A 162 -10.78 -6.54 4.72
CA GLN A 162 -10.75 -7.60 5.72
C GLN A 162 -11.80 -8.64 5.36
N VAL A 163 -11.37 -9.85 5.06
CA VAL A 163 -12.19 -10.98 4.61
C VAL A 163 -11.88 -12.18 5.49
N ASP A 164 -12.86 -13.05 5.71
CA ASP A 164 -12.64 -14.30 6.43
C ASP A 164 -11.49 -15.10 5.75
N PRO A 165 -10.42 -15.46 6.46
CA PRO A 165 -9.31 -16.21 5.88
C PRO A 165 -9.70 -17.54 5.23
N SER A 166 -10.79 -18.18 5.69
CA SER A 166 -11.32 -19.42 5.10
C SER A 166 -11.88 -19.22 3.68
N ARG A 167 -12.16 -17.98 3.29
CA ARG A 167 -12.71 -17.60 1.97
C ARG A 167 -11.64 -17.10 1.00
N ILE A 168 -10.38 -17.21 1.37
CA ILE A 168 -9.24 -16.73 0.57
C ILE A 168 -8.25 -17.85 0.36
N ASP A 169 -7.85 -18.10 -0.88
CA ASP A 169 -6.65 -18.87 -1.20
C ASP A 169 -5.51 -17.90 -1.55
N GLY A 170 -4.54 -17.79 -0.65
CA GLY A 170 -3.36 -16.94 -0.82
C GLY A 170 -2.10 -17.69 -1.27
N ASN A 171 -2.19 -19.00 -1.50
CA ASN A 171 -1.04 -19.82 -1.86
C ASN A 171 -0.89 -20.02 -3.39
N ILE A 172 -1.13 -18.97 -4.16
CA ILE A 172 -1.16 -19.03 -5.63
C ILE A 172 0.17 -18.59 -6.25
N HIS A 173 0.89 -17.67 -5.58
CA HIS A 173 2.12 -17.09 -6.11
C HIS A 173 3.24 -17.06 -5.06
N PRO A 174 4.51 -17.31 -5.43
CA PRO A 174 5.65 -17.28 -4.50
C PRO A 174 5.79 -15.96 -3.72
N THR A 175 5.49 -14.83 -4.36
CA THR A 175 5.53 -13.51 -3.71
C THR A 175 4.28 -13.20 -2.88
N LYS A 176 3.26 -14.08 -2.90
CA LYS A 176 1.99 -13.94 -2.18
C LYS A 176 1.27 -12.60 -2.42
N THR A 177 1.49 -11.99 -3.57
CA THR A 177 0.82 -10.75 -3.99
C THR A 177 -0.48 -11.02 -4.75
N GLU A 178 -0.78 -12.28 -5.07
CA GLU A 178 -2.01 -12.71 -5.72
C GLU A 178 -2.83 -13.56 -4.76
N VAL A 179 -4.16 -13.38 -4.80
CA VAL A 179 -5.12 -14.12 -3.98
C VAL A 179 -6.31 -14.50 -4.84
N LYS A 180 -6.98 -15.61 -4.51
CA LYS A 180 -8.31 -15.98 -5.04
C LYS A 180 -9.34 -15.90 -3.93
N PHE A 181 -10.52 -15.44 -4.27
CA PHE A 181 -11.64 -15.37 -3.37
C PHE A 181 -12.68 -16.41 -3.75
N LEU A 182 -13.36 -17.01 -2.77
CA LEU A 182 -14.48 -17.93 -3.04
C LEU A 182 -15.70 -17.18 -3.60
N ASP A 183 -15.95 -15.96 -3.10
CA ASP A 183 -17.10 -15.13 -3.46
C ASP A 183 -16.67 -13.86 -4.20
N ASP A 184 -15.84 -14.00 -5.20
CA ASP A 184 -15.18 -12.88 -5.88
C ASP A 184 -16.18 -11.87 -6.49
N HIS A 185 -17.25 -12.33 -7.14
CA HIS A 185 -18.28 -11.44 -7.70
C HIS A 185 -18.95 -10.55 -6.65
N ALA A 186 -19.33 -11.12 -5.51
CA ALA A 186 -19.95 -10.38 -4.42
C ALA A 186 -18.97 -9.39 -3.78
N LEU A 187 -17.71 -9.80 -3.62
CA LEU A 187 -16.65 -8.96 -3.11
C LEU A 187 -16.37 -7.76 -4.03
N PHE A 188 -16.26 -7.99 -5.34
CA PHE A 188 -16.04 -6.93 -6.32
C PHE A 188 -17.23 -5.96 -6.39
N ALA A 189 -18.44 -6.47 -6.29
CA ALA A 189 -19.66 -5.66 -6.25
C ALA A 189 -19.70 -4.80 -4.98
N SER A 190 -19.36 -5.35 -3.82
CA SER A 190 -19.26 -4.61 -2.55
C SER A 190 -18.22 -3.49 -2.62
N LEU A 191 -17.03 -3.78 -3.14
CA LEU A 191 -15.97 -2.78 -3.30
C LEU A 191 -16.41 -1.64 -4.23
N ARG A 192 -16.97 -1.99 -5.39
CA ARG A 192 -17.48 -1.00 -6.35
C ARG A 192 -18.57 -0.13 -5.73
N SER A 193 -19.49 -0.73 -4.98
CA SER A 193 -20.58 0.01 -4.31
C SER A 193 -20.05 0.95 -3.23
N ALA A 194 -19.10 0.50 -2.40
CA ALA A 194 -18.46 1.32 -1.38
C ALA A 194 -17.77 2.55 -1.97
N VAL A 195 -17.00 2.35 -3.03
CA VAL A 195 -16.31 3.47 -3.73
C VAL A 195 -17.32 4.42 -4.37
N LYS A 196 -18.35 3.91 -5.06
CA LYS A 196 -19.42 4.75 -5.61
C LYS A 196 -20.10 5.61 -4.55
N ARG A 197 -20.37 5.05 -3.39
CA ARG A 197 -20.96 5.78 -2.26
C ARG A 197 -20.08 6.90 -1.76
N ALA A 198 -18.79 6.63 -1.60
CA ALA A 198 -17.81 7.65 -1.21
C ALA A 198 -17.74 8.80 -2.22
N LEU A 199 -17.82 8.52 -3.52
CA LEU A 199 -17.85 9.50 -4.57
C LEU A 199 -19.18 10.28 -4.63
N GLY A 200 -20.31 9.62 -4.35
CA GLY A 200 -21.64 10.23 -4.38
C GLY A 200 -21.95 11.13 -3.18
N GLN A 201 -21.43 10.83 -2.01
CA GLN A 201 -21.59 11.65 -0.80
C GLN A 201 -21.00 13.05 -0.94
N SER A 202 -20.07 13.26 -1.84
CA SER A 202 -19.47 14.57 -2.12
C SER A 202 -20.28 15.44 -3.07
N SER A 203 -21.32 14.90 -3.70
CA SER A 203 -22.17 15.60 -4.67
C SER A 203 -23.37 16.27 -4.01
N LEU A 204 -23.54 16.13 -2.71
CA LEU A 204 -24.57 16.85 -1.94
C LEU A 204 -23.99 18.20 -1.52
N PRO A 205 -24.57 19.35 -2.00
CA PRO A 205 -24.17 20.66 -1.50
C PRO A 205 -24.50 20.76 -0.02
N THR A 206 -23.52 21.18 0.76
CA THR A 206 -23.70 21.63 2.16
C THR A 206 -24.47 22.94 2.23
#